data_a2c641708c7c097a4e3908458d66a8d5
#
_entry.id   a2c641708c7c097a4e3908458d66a8d5
#
_cell.length_a   1.000
_cell.length_b   1.000
_cell.length_c   1.000
_cell.angle_alpha   90.00
_cell.angle_beta   90.00
_cell.angle_gamma   90.00
#
_symmetry.space_group_name_H-M   'P 1'
#
loop_
_entity.id
_entity.type
_entity.pdbx_description
1 polymer ?
#
loop_
_entity_poly.entity_id
_entity_poly.type
_entity_poly.pdbx_seq_one_letter_code
_entity_poly.pdbx_strand_id
1 'polypeptide(L)'
;MNNQRLLLAAALSSVLLAACAAPTTSADKSADKGADPAAPKVDATIRNDAAPAARINLRGFTWNLDSAVDAAGKPIALLQREGKYGLKLSFVGDNLGVSGGCNHVGAGFKLDGDRLQIGDFRTTLMACQDQRLMQMDTAISEQLKGDVAYAVEGAPPNPRLLLTTASGAKLSLSGEPTAETRYGSAGTTMFLEVDSQLRKCSHPLIPNYQCLWVRERTYDDNGVALKPSDEWHFLYQSIEGYQHEAGIRNVVRVKKFDVKNPPADASSVAYVLDMVVESESVPAPKAK
;
A
#
# COMPACT_ATOMS: atom_id res chain seq x y z
N MET A 1 -3.71 -32.85 45.56
CA MET A 1 -3.89 -34.33 45.49
C MET A 1 -4.05 -34.73 44.07
N ASN A 2 -3.25 -35.66 43.71
CA ASN A 2 -3.07 -36.48 42.53
C ASN A 2 -2.24 -35.91 41.37
N ASN A 3 -0.98 -36.33 41.51
CA ASN A 3 -0.01 -36.69 40.49
C ASN A 3 -0.58 -37.67 39.44
N GLN A 4 -0.18 -37.50 38.19
CA GLN A 4 0.28 -38.63 37.39
C GLN A 4 1.31 -38.21 36.35
N ARG A 5 2.53 -38.68 36.56
CA ARG A 5 3.62 -38.79 35.59
C ARG A 5 3.33 -39.98 34.68
N LEU A 6 3.61 -39.87 33.40
CA LEU A 6 3.99 -41.02 32.59
C LEU A 6 5.15 -40.68 31.65
N LEU A 7 6.16 -41.55 31.80
CA LEU A 7 7.44 -41.55 31.05
C LEU A 7 7.36 -42.55 29.86
N LEU A 8 8.40 -42.45 29.00
CA LEU A 8 8.90 -43.44 28.02
C LEU A 8 8.19 -43.42 26.65
N ALA A 9 8.88 -43.51 25.51
CA ALA A 9 10.12 -44.21 25.20
C ALA A 9 10.78 -43.64 23.92
N ALA A 10 12.10 -43.76 23.89
CA ALA A 10 12.98 -43.56 22.77
C ALA A 10 12.87 -44.73 21.75
N ALA A 11 13.03 -44.45 20.48
CA ALA A 11 13.40 -45.43 19.47
C ALA A 11 14.41 -44.84 18.51
N LEU A 12 15.65 -45.27 18.67
CA LEU A 12 16.73 -45.19 17.69
C LEU A 12 16.42 -46.15 16.52
N SER A 13 16.65 -45.70 15.29
CA SER A 13 16.87 -46.63 14.17
C SER A 13 17.91 -46.01 13.24
N SER A 14 19.11 -46.58 13.34
CA SER A 14 20.21 -46.46 12.37
C SER A 14 19.96 -47.45 11.23
N VAL A 15 20.37 -47.19 10.00
CA VAL A 15 20.78 -48.13 8.92
C VAL A 15 20.92 -47.29 7.64
N LEU A 16 21.95 -47.26 6.95
CA LEU A 16 22.99 -47.92 6.24
C LEU A 16 23.39 -47.09 5.00
N LEU A 17 24.70 -46.92 4.86
CA LEU A 17 25.41 -46.47 3.65
C LEU A 17 25.25 -47.50 2.53
N ALA A 18 25.07 -47.02 1.30
CA ALA A 18 25.42 -47.78 0.11
C ALA A 18 26.24 -46.90 -0.83
N ALA A 19 27.53 -47.22 -0.93
CA ALA A 19 28.44 -46.77 -1.96
C ALA A 19 28.26 -47.63 -3.19
N CYS A 20 28.22 -47.08 -4.41
CA CYS A 20 28.44 -47.78 -5.63
C CYS A 20 29.46 -47.06 -6.50
N ALA A 21 30.49 -47.84 -6.84
CA ALA A 21 31.70 -47.49 -7.56
C ALA A 21 31.49 -47.29 -9.06
N ALA A 22 32.42 -46.56 -9.66
CA ALA A 22 32.59 -46.40 -11.11
C ALA A 22 33.21 -47.64 -11.78
N PRO A 23 33.08 -47.82 -13.09
CA PRO A 23 34.06 -48.55 -13.87
C PRO A 23 34.88 -47.64 -14.77
N THR A 24 36.20 -47.77 -14.63
CA THR A 24 37.24 -47.34 -15.56
C THR A 24 37.29 -48.27 -16.74
N THR A 25 37.44 -47.77 -17.97
CA THR A 25 38.05 -48.51 -19.06
C THR A 25 39.06 -47.62 -19.79
N SER A 26 40.24 -48.25 -19.97
CA SER A 26 41.49 -47.70 -20.51
C SER A 26 41.54 -47.79 -22.05
N ALA A 27 42.23 -46.80 -22.60
CA ALA A 27 43.21 -46.83 -23.70
C ALA A 27 42.81 -47.34 -25.10
N ASP A 28 43.01 -46.53 -26.12
CA ASP A 28 44.08 -46.79 -27.08
C ASP A 28 44.57 -45.53 -27.79
N LYS A 29 45.86 -45.57 -28.17
CA LYS A 29 46.67 -44.55 -28.82
C LYS A 29 46.41 -44.49 -30.32
N SER A 30 46.35 -43.31 -30.90
CA SER A 30 47.00 -43.03 -32.16
C SER A 30 47.35 -41.57 -32.31
N ALA A 31 48.58 -41.32 -32.63
CA ALA A 31 49.16 -40.01 -32.86
C ALA A 31 48.87 -39.55 -34.28
N ASP A 32 48.46 -38.27 -34.46
CA ASP A 32 48.82 -37.53 -35.65
C ASP A 32 49.02 -36.04 -35.32
N LYS A 33 50.07 -35.48 -35.94
CA LYS A 33 50.56 -34.11 -35.80
C LYS A 33 49.74 -33.18 -36.69
N GLY A 34 49.20 -32.13 -36.10
CA GLY A 34 48.59 -31.03 -36.88
C GLY A 34 48.49 -29.75 -36.06
N ALA A 35 49.22 -28.78 -36.53
CA ALA A 35 49.40 -27.38 -36.11
C ALA A 35 48.29 -26.74 -35.26
N ASP A 36 48.71 -26.11 -34.22
CA ASP A 36 48.00 -25.23 -33.30
C ASP A 36 47.59 -23.91 -33.98
N PRO A 37 46.33 -23.49 -33.94
CA PRO A 37 45.96 -22.09 -33.96
C PRO A 37 45.49 -21.63 -32.57
N ALA A 38 46.15 -20.61 -32.06
CA ALA A 38 45.98 -19.96 -30.80
C ALA A 38 44.47 -19.84 -30.38
N ALA A 39 44.17 -20.40 -29.21
CA ALA A 39 42.90 -20.17 -28.54
C ALA A 39 42.74 -18.68 -28.17
N PRO A 40 41.58 -18.07 -28.47
CA PRO A 40 41.30 -16.74 -27.94
C PRO A 40 41.12 -16.82 -26.44
N LYS A 41 41.93 -16.05 -25.69
CA LYS A 41 41.74 -15.81 -24.28
C LYS A 41 40.38 -15.17 -24.08
N VAL A 42 39.41 -15.93 -23.60
CA VAL A 42 38.13 -15.41 -23.15
C VAL A 42 38.41 -14.67 -21.86
N ASP A 43 38.48 -13.35 -21.97
CA ASP A 43 38.52 -12.45 -20.82
C ASP A 43 37.18 -12.54 -20.13
N ALA A 44 37.07 -13.35 -19.07
CA ALA A 44 35.89 -13.53 -18.27
C ALA A 44 35.67 -12.33 -17.33
N THR A 45 35.58 -11.15 -17.93
CA THR A 45 34.97 -10.00 -17.25
C THR A 45 33.46 -10.15 -17.44
N ILE A 46 32.83 -10.98 -16.63
CA ILE A 46 31.38 -10.93 -16.41
C ILE A 46 31.11 -9.56 -15.77
N ARG A 47 30.88 -8.56 -16.61
CA ARG A 47 30.22 -7.34 -16.17
C ARG A 47 28.80 -7.75 -15.81
N ASN A 48 28.53 -7.80 -14.50
CA ASN A 48 27.18 -7.78 -13.98
C ASN A 48 26.60 -6.38 -14.26
N ASP A 49 26.28 -6.12 -15.53
CA ASP A 49 25.41 -5.03 -15.92
C ASP A 49 23.96 -5.47 -15.59
N ALA A 50 23.72 -5.74 -14.30
CA ALA A 50 22.36 -5.71 -13.78
C ALA A 50 21.89 -4.28 -13.97
N ALA A 51 20.99 -4.06 -14.94
CA ALA A 51 20.30 -2.79 -15.10
C ALA A 51 19.84 -2.34 -13.71
N PRO A 52 20.05 -1.07 -13.30
CA PRO A 52 19.64 -0.62 -11.98
C PRO A 52 18.17 -0.94 -11.84
N ALA A 53 17.84 -1.81 -10.88
CA ALA A 53 16.45 -2.15 -10.58
C ALA A 53 15.70 -0.82 -10.46
N ALA A 54 14.66 -0.63 -11.26
CA ALA A 54 13.92 0.61 -11.30
C ALA A 54 13.54 0.95 -9.86
N ARG A 55 14.10 2.03 -9.30
CA ARG A 55 13.87 2.41 -7.91
C ARG A 55 12.38 2.60 -7.73
N ILE A 56 11.76 1.80 -6.87
CA ILE A 56 10.35 1.91 -6.57
C ILE A 56 10.10 3.31 -6.01
N ASN A 57 9.18 4.04 -6.65
CA ASN A 57 8.85 5.40 -6.23
C ASN A 57 8.01 5.34 -4.94
N LEU A 58 8.52 5.89 -3.85
CA LEU A 58 7.80 5.98 -2.58
C LEU A 58 6.40 6.58 -2.70
N ARG A 59 6.22 7.56 -3.61
CA ARG A 59 4.95 8.25 -3.87
C ARG A 59 3.90 7.37 -4.56
N GLY A 60 4.31 6.25 -5.14
CA GLY A 60 3.41 5.32 -5.81
C GLY A 60 2.67 4.38 -4.85
N PHE A 61 2.94 4.45 -3.56
CA PHE A 61 2.41 3.52 -2.56
C PHE A 61 1.95 4.25 -1.30
N THR A 62 0.91 3.71 -0.69
CA THR A 62 0.60 3.92 0.72
C THR A 62 1.30 2.83 1.52
N TRP A 63 2.05 3.20 2.55
CA TRP A 63 2.90 2.31 3.31
C TRP A 63 2.27 2.00 4.66
N ASN A 64 1.80 0.77 4.84
CA ASN A 64 1.17 0.31 6.07
C ASN A 64 2.24 -0.22 7.03
N LEU A 65 2.31 0.30 8.25
CA LEU A 65 3.28 -0.15 9.25
C LEU A 65 2.94 -1.58 9.71
N ASP A 66 3.86 -2.51 9.47
CA ASP A 66 3.74 -3.90 9.89
C ASP A 66 4.40 -4.13 11.25
N SER A 67 5.59 -3.56 11.45
CA SER A 67 6.33 -3.67 12.71
C SER A 67 7.25 -2.49 12.96
N ALA A 68 7.49 -2.20 14.23
CA ALA A 68 8.46 -1.22 14.69
C ALA A 68 9.22 -1.79 15.90
N VAL A 69 10.55 -1.72 15.85
CA VAL A 69 11.43 -2.14 16.94
C VAL A 69 12.43 -1.05 17.25
N ASP A 70 12.86 -0.95 18.50
CA ASP A 70 13.92 -0.03 18.91
C ASP A 70 15.32 -0.51 18.47
N ALA A 71 16.36 0.23 18.79
CA ALA A 71 17.73 -0.11 18.44
C ALA A 71 18.22 -1.45 19.03
N ALA A 72 17.60 -1.90 20.13
CA ALA A 72 17.88 -3.19 20.77
C ALA A 72 17.03 -4.34 20.18
N GLY A 73 16.16 -4.06 19.21
CA GLY A 73 15.26 -5.04 18.61
C GLY A 73 13.98 -5.31 19.41
N LYS A 74 13.72 -4.54 20.47
CA LYS A 74 12.51 -4.67 21.27
C LYS A 74 11.34 -3.97 20.57
N PRO A 75 10.13 -4.59 20.52
CA PRO A 75 8.96 -3.97 19.93
C PRO A 75 8.60 -2.64 20.58
N ILE A 76 8.33 -1.61 19.76
CA ILE A 76 7.81 -0.32 20.22
C ILE A 76 6.30 -0.47 20.35
N ALA A 77 5.83 -0.73 21.56
CA ALA A 77 4.45 -1.13 21.84
C ALA A 77 3.40 -0.16 21.30
N LEU A 78 3.66 1.15 21.36
CA LEU A 78 2.76 2.18 20.85
C LEU A 78 2.58 2.14 19.33
N LEU A 79 3.57 1.61 18.59
CA LEU A 79 3.57 1.54 17.14
C LEU A 79 3.19 0.15 16.61
N GLN A 80 2.90 -0.80 17.49
CA GLN A 80 2.44 -2.13 17.06
C GLN A 80 1.01 -2.04 16.49
N ARG A 81 0.81 -2.77 15.41
CA ARG A 81 -0.51 -2.87 14.76
C ARG A 81 -1.47 -3.64 15.65
N GLU A 82 -2.59 -3.03 16.01
CA GLU A 82 -3.71 -3.69 16.69
C GLU A 82 -5.00 -3.46 15.90
N GLY A 83 -5.59 -4.55 15.44
CA GLY A 83 -6.87 -4.54 14.72
C GLY A 83 -6.83 -3.71 13.43
N LYS A 84 -7.85 -2.89 13.22
CA LYS A 84 -7.99 -2.01 12.05
C LYS A 84 -7.16 -0.71 12.14
N TYR A 85 -6.60 -0.42 13.30
CA TYR A 85 -5.82 0.79 13.55
C TYR A 85 -4.35 0.48 13.29
N GLY A 86 -3.87 0.78 12.10
CA GLY A 86 -2.47 0.67 11.73
C GLY A 86 -1.98 2.00 11.19
N LEU A 87 -0.79 2.42 11.60
CA LEU A 87 -0.17 3.61 11.05
C LEU A 87 0.11 3.43 9.56
N LYS A 88 -0.19 4.47 8.78
CA LYS A 88 0.08 4.52 7.36
C LYS A 88 0.91 5.74 7.03
N LEU A 89 1.90 5.56 6.19
CA LEU A 89 2.70 6.65 5.63
C LEU A 89 2.31 6.86 4.17
N SER A 90 2.19 8.13 3.77
CA SER A 90 1.97 8.54 2.39
C SER A 90 2.96 9.64 2.00
N PHE A 91 3.46 9.59 0.77
CA PHE A 91 4.40 10.58 0.23
C PHE A 91 3.72 11.29 -0.94
N VAL A 92 3.38 12.57 -0.76
CA VAL A 92 2.68 13.39 -1.78
C VAL A 92 3.49 14.66 -2.04
N GLY A 93 3.99 14.84 -3.26
CA GLY A 93 4.95 15.92 -3.53
C GLY A 93 6.15 15.79 -2.58
N ASP A 94 6.46 16.84 -1.85
CA ASP A 94 7.53 16.88 -0.84
C ASP A 94 6.98 16.80 0.59
N ASN A 95 5.79 16.22 0.77
CA ASN A 95 5.16 16.04 2.07
C ASN A 95 5.01 14.55 2.39
N LEU A 96 5.39 14.22 3.63
CA LEU A 96 5.11 12.96 4.30
C LEU A 96 3.85 13.16 5.14
N GLY A 97 2.84 12.34 4.90
CA GLY A 97 1.64 12.23 5.73
C GLY A 97 1.66 10.95 6.56
N VAL A 98 1.20 11.03 7.79
CA VAL A 98 0.98 9.89 8.69
C VAL A 98 -0.47 9.89 9.13
N SER A 99 -1.10 8.74 9.05
CA SER A 99 -2.49 8.52 9.47
C SER A 99 -2.62 7.21 10.24
N GLY A 100 -3.76 7.01 10.91
CA GLY A 100 -4.03 5.81 11.72
C GLY A 100 -3.89 6.04 13.22
N GLY A 101 -3.37 7.19 13.65
CA GLY A 101 -3.47 7.70 15.02
C GLY A 101 -4.74 8.51 15.24
N CYS A 102 -4.71 9.42 16.23
CA CYS A 102 -5.80 10.35 16.51
C CYS A 102 -5.85 11.50 15.49
N ASN A 103 -4.69 12.00 15.12
CA ASN A 103 -4.53 13.19 14.31
C ASN A 103 -3.95 12.87 12.94
N HIS A 104 -4.16 13.77 12.00
CA HIS A 104 -3.36 13.83 10.79
C HIS A 104 -2.03 14.49 11.12
N VAL A 105 -0.97 13.76 10.91
CA VAL A 105 0.40 14.19 11.18
C VAL A 105 1.14 14.32 9.86
N GLY A 106 1.88 15.39 9.65
CA GLY A 106 2.61 15.59 8.39
C GLY A 106 3.86 16.44 8.56
N ALA A 107 4.84 16.19 7.69
CA ALA A 107 6.10 16.93 7.65
C ALA A 107 6.56 17.08 6.20
N GLY A 108 7.33 18.14 5.93
CA GLY A 108 8.10 18.21 4.69
C GLY A 108 9.25 17.21 4.71
N PHE A 109 9.61 16.64 3.55
CA PHE A 109 10.77 15.78 3.43
C PHE A 109 11.58 16.06 2.16
N LYS A 110 12.86 15.68 2.19
CA LYS A 110 13.74 15.65 1.02
C LYS A 110 14.38 14.27 0.90
N LEU A 111 14.57 13.83 -0.34
CA LEU A 111 15.30 12.61 -0.66
C LEU A 111 16.76 12.98 -0.94
N ASP A 112 17.68 12.31 -0.25
CA ASP A 112 19.12 12.41 -0.48
C ASP A 112 19.72 10.98 -0.51
N GLY A 113 19.90 10.46 -1.71
CA GLY A 113 20.36 9.09 -1.91
C GLY A 113 19.39 8.06 -1.33
N ASP A 114 19.81 7.37 -0.27
CA ASP A 114 19.06 6.38 0.51
C ASP A 114 18.51 6.95 1.83
N ARG A 115 18.45 8.28 1.95
CA ARG A 115 18.01 8.97 3.15
C ARG A 115 16.81 9.87 2.88
N LEU A 116 15.93 9.92 3.87
CA LEU A 116 14.82 10.86 3.99
C LEU A 116 15.21 11.90 5.04
N GLN A 117 15.37 13.14 4.63
CA GLN A 117 15.51 14.27 5.56
C GLN A 117 14.11 14.80 5.87
N ILE A 118 13.59 14.47 7.04
CA ILE A 118 12.23 14.79 7.45
C ILE A 118 12.27 15.98 8.42
N GLY A 119 11.52 17.02 8.09
CA GLY A 119 11.42 18.25 8.88
C GLY A 119 10.54 18.11 10.12
N ASP A 120 10.17 19.27 10.68
CA ASP A 120 9.27 19.35 11.82
C ASP A 120 7.86 18.91 11.45
N PHE A 121 7.26 18.09 12.29
CA PHE A 121 5.90 17.61 12.12
C PHE A 121 4.88 18.68 12.53
N ARG A 122 3.80 18.74 11.76
CA ARG A 122 2.58 19.47 12.06
C ARG A 122 1.48 18.47 12.30
N THR A 123 0.59 18.73 13.22
CA THR A 123 -0.51 17.84 13.58
C THR A 123 -1.81 18.62 13.73
N THR A 124 -2.92 18.00 13.38
CA THR A 124 -4.24 18.50 13.78
C THR A 124 -4.40 18.37 15.30
N LEU A 125 -5.32 19.12 15.89
CA LEU A 125 -5.54 19.14 17.34
C LEU A 125 -6.90 18.52 17.67
N MET A 126 -7.10 17.26 17.30
CA MET A 126 -8.26 16.48 17.71
C MET A 126 -7.99 15.81 19.06
N ALA A 127 -9.03 15.72 19.89
CA ALA A 127 -9.00 14.94 21.11
C ALA A 127 -9.75 13.63 20.90
N CYS A 128 -9.05 12.51 20.96
CA CYS A 128 -9.66 11.19 20.87
C CYS A 128 -9.93 10.62 22.27
N GLN A 129 -11.00 9.88 22.43
CA GLN A 129 -11.29 9.17 23.66
C GLN A 129 -10.19 8.14 23.99
N ASP A 130 -9.65 7.47 22.97
CA ASP A 130 -8.52 6.57 23.11
C ASP A 130 -7.21 7.37 23.13
N GLN A 131 -6.69 7.59 24.32
CA GLN A 131 -5.42 8.31 24.53
C GLN A 131 -4.22 7.63 23.87
N ARG A 132 -4.29 6.31 23.63
CA ARG A 132 -3.24 5.57 22.94
C ARG A 132 -3.03 6.11 21.53
N LEU A 133 -4.10 6.48 20.82
CA LEU A 133 -4.00 7.06 19.47
C LEU A 133 -3.26 8.38 19.47
N MET A 134 -3.45 9.22 20.50
CA MET A 134 -2.70 10.49 20.66
C MET A 134 -1.21 10.22 20.96
N GLN A 135 -0.92 9.21 21.78
CA GLN A 135 0.45 8.79 22.07
C GLN A 135 1.14 8.22 20.83
N MET A 136 0.41 7.51 19.96
CA MET A 136 0.93 7.04 18.67
C MET A 136 1.37 8.18 17.76
N ASP A 137 0.58 9.26 17.68
CA ASP A 137 0.92 10.46 16.87
C ASP A 137 2.25 11.05 17.32
N THR A 138 2.45 11.16 18.64
CA THR A 138 3.70 11.66 19.23
C THR A 138 4.85 10.70 18.95
N ALA A 139 4.67 9.41 19.26
CA ALA A 139 5.71 8.41 19.12
C ALA A 139 6.22 8.28 17.68
N ILE A 140 5.32 8.26 16.68
CA ILE A 140 5.74 8.15 15.27
C ILE A 140 6.44 9.42 14.78
N SER A 141 6.00 10.59 15.23
CA SER A 141 6.63 11.87 14.88
C SER A 141 8.06 11.96 15.43
N GLU A 142 8.25 11.53 16.68
CA GLU A 142 9.58 11.49 17.31
C GLU A 142 10.52 10.51 16.62
N GLN A 143 10.01 9.34 16.20
CA GLN A 143 10.81 8.35 15.49
C GLN A 143 11.22 8.80 14.10
N LEU A 144 10.36 9.48 13.39
CA LEU A 144 10.58 9.83 11.97
C LEU A 144 11.26 11.19 11.77
N LYS A 145 11.36 12.05 12.80
CA LYS A 145 11.99 13.36 12.66
C LYS A 145 13.48 13.27 12.36
N GLY A 146 13.96 14.07 11.41
CA GLY A 146 15.37 14.20 11.05
C GLY A 146 15.78 13.23 9.95
N ASP A 147 16.96 12.65 10.07
CA ASP A 147 17.57 11.78 9.08
C ASP A 147 17.14 10.32 9.26
N VAL A 148 16.41 9.79 8.29
CA VAL A 148 15.94 8.41 8.27
C VAL A 148 16.51 7.70 7.05
N ALA A 149 17.29 6.64 7.26
CA ALA A 149 17.71 5.77 6.16
C ALA A 149 16.53 4.94 5.68
N TYR A 150 16.40 4.76 4.36
CA TYR A 150 15.33 3.93 3.80
C TYR A 150 15.85 2.95 2.75
N ALA A 151 15.22 1.81 2.67
CA ALA A 151 15.38 0.85 1.59
C ALA A 151 14.00 0.33 1.15
N VAL A 152 13.85 0.07 -0.15
CA VAL A 152 12.65 -0.58 -0.67
C VAL A 152 13.05 -1.93 -1.22
N GLU A 153 12.41 -2.98 -0.72
CA GLU A 153 12.62 -4.37 -1.09
C GLU A 153 11.42 -4.95 -1.83
N GLY A 154 11.67 -5.99 -2.62
CA GLY A 154 10.62 -6.67 -3.39
C GLY A 154 10.26 -5.92 -4.65
N ALA A 155 9.13 -6.30 -5.24
CA ALA A 155 8.61 -5.73 -6.48
C ALA A 155 7.11 -5.43 -6.36
N PRO A 156 6.57 -4.52 -7.19
CA PRO A 156 5.13 -4.33 -7.28
C PRO A 156 4.40 -5.66 -7.56
N PRO A 157 3.18 -5.85 -7.04
CA PRO A 157 2.36 -4.83 -6.40
C PRO A 157 2.61 -4.65 -4.89
N ASN A 158 3.41 -5.49 -4.24
CA ASN A 158 3.55 -5.53 -2.78
C ASN A 158 5.01 -5.34 -2.32
N PRO A 159 5.64 -4.18 -2.56
CA PRO A 159 6.96 -3.88 -2.07
C PRO A 159 6.95 -3.68 -0.55
N ARG A 160 8.15 -3.73 0.05
CA ARG A 160 8.36 -3.46 1.47
C ARG A 160 9.28 -2.25 1.62
N LEU A 161 8.87 -1.30 2.46
CA LEU A 161 9.71 -0.17 2.86
C LEU A 161 10.31 -0.45 4.24
N LEU A 162 11.63 -0.39 4.31
CA LEU A 162 12.40 -0.47 5.55
C LEU A 162 12.91 0.91 5.90
N LEU A 163 12.64 1.38 7.12
CA LEU A 163 13.13 2.63 7.64
C LEU A 163 14.05 2.36 8.83
N THR A 164 15.19 3.05 8.89
CA THR A 164 16.06 3.08 10.07
C THR A 164 16.16 4.53 10.53
N THR A 165 15.65 4.82 11.71
CA THR A 165 15.57 6.17 12.26
C THR A 165 16.88 6.64 12.87
N ALA A 166 16.99 7.93 13.18
CA ALA A 166 18.16 8.49 13.85
C ALA A 166 18.43 7.86 15.24
N SER A 167 17.38 7.39 15.92
CA SER A 167 17.49 6.66 17.19
C SER A 167 17.94 5.21 17.04
N GLY A 168 18.09 4.71 15.79
CA GLY A 168 18.38 3.32 15.48
C GLY A 168 17.16 2.40 15.50
N ALA A 169 15.95 2.93 15.66
CA ALA A 169 14.74 2.15 15.54
C ALA A 169 14.53 1.71 14.08
N LYS A 170 13.94 0.52 13.90
CA LYS A 170 13.67 -0.06 12.59
C LYS A 170 12.17 -0.24 12.42
N LEU A 171 11.65 0.31 11.32
CA LEU A 171 10.26 0.16 10.93
C LEU A 171 10.18 -0.61 9.62
N SER A 172 9.28 -1.58 9.56
CA SER A 172 8.96 -2.34 8.34
C SER A 172 7.53 -2.05 7.94
N LEU A 173 7.35 -1.68 6.66
CA LEU A 173 6.05 -1.28 6.12
C LEU A 173 5.77 -2.04 4.83
N SER A 174 4.55 -2.50 4.66
CA SER A 174 4.06 -3.06 3.40
C SER A 174 3.48 -1.97 2.51
N GLY A 175 3.84 -2.00 1.21
CA GLY A 175 3.37 -1.04 0.22
C GLY A 175 2.09 -1.51 -0.45
N GLU A 176 1.07 -0.66 -0.44
CA GLU A 176 -0.17 -0.81 -1.20
C GLU A 176 -0.17 0.21 -2.33
N PRO A 177 -0.30 -0.19 -3.61
CA PRO A 177 -0.26 0.75 -4.72
C PRO A 177 -1.34 1.82 -4.60
N THR A 178 -0.99 3.08 -4.80
CA THR A 178 -1.99 4.15 -4.94
C THR A 178 -2.89 3.91 -6.15
N ALA A 179 -4.02 4.59 -6.22
CA ALA A 179 -4.91 4.48 -7.39
C ALA A 179 -4.18 4.86 -8.68
N GLU A 180 -3.35 5.90 -8.64
CA GLU A 180 -2.54 6.33 -9.79
C GLU A 180 -1.57 5.22 -10.25
N THR A 181 -0.97 4.51 -9.33
CA THR A 181 -0.08 3.37 -9.63
C THR A 181 -0.87 2.19 -10.19
N ARG A 182 -2.02 1.85 -9.58
CA ARG A 182 -2.87 0.74 -10.05
C ARG A 182 -3.42 0.96 -11.45
N TYR A 183 -3.90 2.17 -11.74
CA TYR A 183 -4.53 2.50 -13.03
C TYR A 183 -3.54 3.09 -14.04
N GLY A 184 -2.30 3.41 -13.62
CA GLY A 184 -1.25 3.91 -14.51
C GLY A 184 -1.53 5.30 -15.09
N SER A 185 -2.29 6.13 -14.39
CA SER A 185 -2.64 7.50 -14.76
C SER A 185 -2.92 8.36 -13.54
N ALA A 186 -2.89 9.68 -13.68
CA ALA A 186 -3.24 10.60 -12.59
C ALA A 186 -4.75 10.61 -12.26
N GLY A 187 -5.56 10.03 -13.15
CA GLY A 187 -7.02 10.15 -13.09
C GLY A 187 -7.54 11.55 -13.37
N THR A 188 -8.82 11.69 -13.58
CA THR A 188 -9.51 12.97 -13.73
C THR A 188 -10.24 13.31 -12.45
N THR A 189 -9.93 14.45 -11.84
CA THR A 189 -10.64 14.94 -10.66
C THR A 189 -12.03 15.42 -11.07
N MET A 190 -13.05 14.97 -10.35
CA MET A 190 -14.43 15.44 -10.49
C MET A 190 -15.13 15.48 -9.14
N PHE A 191 -16.22 16.20 -9.06
CA PHE A 191 -17.03 16.29 -7.86
C PHE A 191 -18.41 15.72 -8.15
N LEU A 192 -18.87 14.84 -7.27
CA LEU A 192 -20.19 14.22 -7.35
C LEU A 192 -20.99 14.56 -6.10
N GLU A 193 -22.18 15.08 -6.30
CA GLU A 193 -23.18 15.12 -5.23
C GLU A 193 -23.90 13.78 -5.22
N VAL A 194 -23.88 13.12 -4.07
CA VAL A 194 -24.49 11.81 -3.84
C VAL A 194 -25.76 12.03 -3.00
N ASP A 195 -26.89 11.56 -3.51
CA ASP A 195 -28.19 11.63 -2.82
C ASP A 195 -28.11 10.87 -1.47
N SER A 196 -28.87 11.35 -0.51
CA SER A 196 -29.02 10.73 0.81
C SER A 196 -29.66 9.34 0.79
N GLN A 197 -30.22 8.92 -0.36
CA GLN A 197 -30.90 7.63 -0.53
C GLN A 197 -30.34 6.91 -1.75
N LEU A 198 -30.07 5.62 -1.59
CA LEU A 198 -29.85 4.73 -2.73
C LEU A 198 -31.17 4.59 -3.50
N ARG A 199 -31.08 4.36 -4.81
CA ARG A 199 -32.24 4.14 -5.66
C ARG A 199 -32.16 2.82 -6.40
N LYS A 200 -33.30 2.16 -6.52
CA LYS A 200 -33.39 0.94 -7.31
C LYS A 200 -33.02 1.23 -8.77
N CYS A 201 -32.10 0.48 -9.29
CA CYS A 201 -31.60 0.57 -10.66
C CYS A 201 -31.67 -0.80 -11.36
N SER A 202 -31.54 -0.80 -12.69
CA SER A 202 -31.52 -2.03 -13.48
C SER A 202 -30.17 -2.71 -13.35
N HIS A 203 -30.17 -4.01 -13.03
CA HIS A 203 -28.97 -4.85 -13.02
C HIS A 203 -29.30 -6.20 -13.66
N PRO A 204 -28.50 -6.71 -14.60
CA PRO A 204 -28.84 -7.91 -15.37
C PRO A 204 -28.95 -9.17 -14.52
N LEU A 205 -28.21 -9.24 -13.41
CA LEU A 205 -28.10 -10.46 -12.59
C LEU A 205 -28.66 -10.29 -11.16
N ILE A 206 -28.83 -9.06 -10.66
CA ILE A 206 -29.20 -8.81 -9.27
C ILE A 206 -30.56 -8.12 -9.21
N PRO A 207 -31.61 -8.83 -8.77
CA PRO A 207 -32.94 -8.21 -8.57
C PRO A 207 -32.86 -7.13 -7.48
N ASN A 208 -33.60 -6.01 -7.71
CA ASN A 208 -33.68 -4.89 -6.77
C ASN A 208 -32.31 -4.27 -6.40
N TYR A 209 -31.36 -4.28 -7.34
CA TYR A 209 -30.06 -3.67 -7.13
C TYR A 209 -30.22 -2.19 -6.77
N GLN A 210 -29.39 -1.72 -5.85
CA GLN A 210 -29.41 -0.34 -5.36
C GLN A 210 -28.17 0.37 -5.86
N CYS A 211 -28.37 1.49 -6.56
CA CYS A 211 -27.31 2.34 -7.06
C CYS A 211 -27.23 3.65 -6.28
N LEU A 212 -26.04 4.24 -6.28
CA LEU A 212 -25.89 5.65 -5.94
C LEU A 212 -26.64 6.48 -6.98
N TRP A 213 -27.36 7.52 -6.52
CA TRP A 213 -28.00 8.53 -7.35
C TRP A 213 -27.15 9.78 -7.23
N VAL A 214 -26.54 10.21 -8.33
CA VAL A 214 -25.49 11.24 -8.31
C VAL A 214 -25.77 12.30 -9.36
N ARG A 215 -25.21 13.49 -9.14
CA ARG A 215 -25.06 14.53 -10.15
C ARG A 215 -23.69 15.20 -10.05
N GLU A 216 -23.23 15.79 -11.13
CA GLU A 216 -21.96 16.51 -11.13
C GLU A 216 -22.07 17.87 -10.43
N ARG A 217 -21.01 18.21 -9.71
CA ARG A 217 -20.78 19.53 -9.11
C ARG A 217 -19.57 20.15 -9.78
N THR A 218 -19.65 21.42 -10.04
CA THR A 218 -18.54 22.21 -10.61
C THR A 218 -18.23 23.39 -9.69
N TYR A 219 -16.99 23.82 -9.74
CA TYR A 219 -16.49 24.96 -8.97
C TYR A 219 -15.74 25.88 -9.92
N ASP A 220 -15.73 27.17 -9.61
CA ASP A 220 -14.90 28.14 -10.32
C ASP A 220 -13.42 28.06 -9.88
N ASP A 221 -12.57 28.87 -10.51
CA ASP A 221 -11.12 28.92 -10.21
C ASP A 221 -10.81 29.39 -8.77
N ASN A 222 -11.77 30.00 -8.09
CA ASN A 222 -11.66 30.42 -6.68
C ASN A 222 -12.21 29.37 -5.72
N GLY A 223 -12.68 28.24 -6.23
CA GLY A 223 -13.27 27.16 -5.42
C GLY A 223 -14.72 27.45 -4.99
N VAL A 224 -15.39 28.43 -5.59
CA VAL A 224 -16.80 28.72 -5.32
C VAL A 224 -17.68 27.76 -6.10
N ALA A 225 -18.62 27.13 -5.41
CA ALA A 225 -19.53 26.19 -6.04
C ALA A 225 -20.42 26.91 -7.07
N LEU A 226 -20.43 26.39 -8.29
CA LEU A 226 -21.35 26.82 -9.33
C LEU A 226 -22.72 26.11 -9.17
N LYS A 227 -23.73 26.58 -9.94
CA LYS A 227 -25.02 25.90 -9.96
C LYS A 227 -24.81 24.41 -10.29
N PRO A 228 -25.32 23.49 -9.48
CA PRO A 228 -25.18 22.06 -9.78
C PRO A 228 -25.87 21.70 -11.10
N SER A 229 -25.40 20.65 -11.74
CA SER A 229 -26.17 20.03 -12.84
C SER A 229 -27.54 19.64 -12.34
N ASP A 230 -28.58 19.90 -13.15
CA ASP A 230 -29.94 19.44 -12.86
C ASP A 230 -30.10 17.95 -13.26
N GLU A 231 -29.10 17.37 -13.92
CA GLU A 231 -29.12 15.99 -14.40
C GLU A 231 -28.61 15.01 -13.34
N TRP A 232 -29.54 14.35 -12.70
CA TRP A 232 -29.24 13.23 -11.84
C TRP A 232 -29.19 11.93 -12.63
N HIS A 233 -28.23 11.06 -12.31
CA HIS A 233 -28.09 9.76 -12.97
C HIS A 233 -27.68 8.65 -11.99
N PHE A 234 -27.86 7.41 -12.39
CA PHE A 234 -27.38 6.27 -11.65
C PHE A 234 -25.86 6.10 -11.83
N LEU A 235 -25.16 5.97 -10.72
CA LEU A 235 -23.81 5.47 -10.73
C LEU A 235 -23.84 3.98 -10.39
N TYR A 236 -23.57 3.16 -11.40
CA TYR A 236 -23.61 1.69 -11.27
C TYR A 236 -22.36 1.13 -10.59
N GLN A 237 -21.25 1.84 -10.73
CA GLN A 237 -19.99 1.48 -10.08
C GLN A 237 -19.98 1.99 -8.65
N SER A 238 -19.33 1.24 -7.76
CA SER A 238 -18.98 1.76 -6.44
C SER A 238 -17.88 2.82 -6.57
N ILE A 239 -17.86 3.77 -5.65
CA ILE A 239 -16.72 4.67 -5.45
C ILE A 239 -15.82 4.00 -4.42
N GLU A 240 -14.62 3.58 -4.84
CA GLU A 240 -13.64 2.96 -3.93
C GLU A 240 -13.33 3.91 -2.77
N GLY A 241 -13.38 3.40 -1.54
CA GLY A 241 -13.14 4.20 -0.33
C GLY A 241 -14.35 5.00 0.17
N TYR A 242 -15.47 5.04 -0.55
CA TYR A 242 -16.70 5.70 -0.14
C TYR A 242 -17.75 4.69 0.35
N GLN A 243 -18.35 4.98 1.50
CA GLN A 243 -19.50 4.23 2.02
C GLN A 243 -20.69 5.16 2.13
N HIS A 244 -21.76 4.81 1.42
CA HIS A 244 -23.02 5.57 1.51
C HIS A 244 -23.69 5.33 2.86
N GLU A 245 -24.12 6.41 3.49
CA GLU A 245 -24.91 6.39 4.71
C GLU A 245 -26.30 6.96 4.43
N ALA A 246 -27.31 6.17 4.73
CA ALA A 246 -28.71 6.58 4.48
C ALA A 246 -29.09 7.80 5.32
N GLY A 247 -29.70 8.79 4.67
CA GLY A 247 -30.04 10.07 5.31
C GLY A 247 -28.92 11.11 5.27
N ILE A 248 -27.74 10.76 4.76
CA ILE A 248 -26.63 11.72 4.59
C ILE A 248 -26.42 11.99 3.09
N ARG A 249 -26.59 13.24 2.69
CA ARG A 249 -26.17 13.74 1.38
C ARG A 249 -24.71 14.13 1.44
N ASN A 250 -23.91 13.69 0.50
CA ASN A 250 -22.51 14.08 0.41
C ASN A 250 -22.19 14.79 -0.91
N VAL A 251 -21.23 15.71 -0.87
CA VAL A 251 -20.44 16.08 -2.05
C VAL A 251 -19.07 15.46 -1.88
N VAL A 252 -18.70 14.60 -2.82
CA VAL A 252 -17.42 13.89 -2.79
C VAL A 252 -16.55 14.33 -3.95
N ARG A 253 -15.27 14.58 -3.68
CA ARG A 253 -14.23 14.70 -4.70
C ARG A 253 -13.71 13.31 -5.00
N VAL A 254 -13.78 12.91 -6.25
CA VAL A 254 -13.33 11.60 -6.71
C VAL A 254 -12.33 11.77 -7.84
N LYS A 255 -11.46 10.77 -7.99
CA LYS A 255 -10.64 10.56 -9.18
C LYS A 255 -11.27 9.48 -10.04
N LYS A 256 -11.53 9.81 -11.30
CA LYS A 256 -12.02 8.89 -12.32
C LYS A 256 -10.84 8.37 -13.12
N PHE A 257 -10.73 7.06 -13.23
CA PHE A 257 -9.67 6.36 -13.97
C PHE A 257 -10.25 5.53 -15.09
N ASP A 258 -9.57 5.49 -16.23
CA ASP A 258 -9.85 4.53 -17.27
C ASP A 258 -9.14 3.21 -16.94
N VAL A 259 -9.92 2.12 -16.87
CA VAL A 259 -9.42 0.78 -16.58
C VAL A 259 -8.95 0.14 -17.89
N LYS A 260 -7.66 -0.09 -18.00
CA LYS A 260 -7.08 -0.77 -19.17
C LYS A 260 -7.40 -2.26 -19.13
N ASN A 261 -7.95 -2.79 -20.22
CA ASN A 261 -8.28 -4.22 -20.36
C ASN A 261 -9.17 -4.76 -19.23
N PRO A 262 -10.35 -4.15 -18.98
CA PRO A 262 -11.25 -4.67 -17.96
C PRO A 262 -11.71 -6.09 -18.35
N PRO A 263 -12.02 -6.97 -17.38
CA PRO A 263 -12.73 -8.20 -17.65
C PRO A 263 -14.03 -7.96 -18.42
N ALA A 264 -14.56 -8.95 -19.14
CA ALA A 264 -15.68 -8.82 -20.06
C ALA A 264 -16.93 -8.16 -19.42
N ASP A 265 -17.18 -8.43 -18.14
CA ASP A 265 -18.35 -7.92 -17.40
C ASP A 265 -18.00 -6.80 -16.41
N ALA A 266 -16.78 -6.27 -16.45
CA ALA A 266 -16.35 -5.20 -15.57
C ALA A 266 -16.40 -3.84 -16.24
N SER A 267 -16.55 -2.78 -15.44
CA SER A 267 -16.53 -1.41 -15.94
C SER A 267 -15.15 -1.03 -16.49
N SER A 268 -15.13 -0.30 -17.61
CA SER A 268 -13.93 0.37 -18.13
C SER A 268 -13.54 1.63 -17.36
N VAL A 269 -14.31 1.99 -16.30
CA VAL A 269 -14.05 3.18 -15.48
C VAL A 269 -14.11 2.80 -14.02
N ALA A 270 -13.15 3.33 -13.24
CA ALA A 270 -13.14 3.25 -11.78
C ALA A 270 -13.22 4.66 -11.18
N TYR A 271 -13.92 4.76 -10.04
CA TYR A 271 -14.01 5.97 -9.24
C TYR A 271 -13.35 5.70 -7.89
N VAL A 272 -12.44 6.57 -7.48
CA VAL A 272 -11.75 6.46 -6.19
C VAL A 272 -11.99 7.73 -5.40
N LEU A 273 -12.46 7.59 -4.17
CA LEU A 273 -12.67 8.71 -3.26
C LEU A 273 -11.32 9.39 -2.96
N ASP A 274 -11.28 10.70 -3.17
CA ASP A 274 -10.19 11.54 -2.74
C ASP A 274 -10.55 12.18 -1.38
N MET A 275 -11.73 12.83 -1.29
CA MET A 275 -12.24 13.35 -0.02
C MET A 275 -13.75 13.59 -0.06
N VAL A 276 -14.36 13.62 1.11
CA VAL A 276 -15.72 14.15 1.31
C VAL A 276 -15.59 15.65 1.52
N VAL A 277 -16.22 16.44 0.63
CA VAL A 277 -16.17 17.91 0.64
C VAL A 277 -17.28 18.50 1.49
N GLU A 278 -18.50 17.93 1.35
CA GLU A 278 -19.68 18.36 2.09
C GLU A 278 -20.44 17.15 2.60
N SER A 279 -21.02 17.27 3.79
CA SER A 279 -21.95 16.29 4.37
C SER A 279 -23.13 17.04 4.96
N GLU A 280 -24.35 16.58 4.64
CA GLU A 280 -25.60 17.15 5.14
C GLU A 280 -26.58 16.06 5.55
N SER A 281 -27.08 16.13 6.76
CA SER A 281 -28.18 15.26 7.20
C SER A 281 -29.48 15.69 6.56
N VAL A 282 -30.10 14.82 5.78
CA VAL A 282 -31.38 15.05 5.13
C VAL A 282 -32.47 14.29 5.88
N PRO A 283 -33.44 14.97 6.47
CA PRO A 283 -34.58 14.31 7.14
C PRO A 283 -35.29 13.34 6.20
N ALA A 284 -35.67 12.17 6.72
CA ALA A 284 -36.48 11.24 5.96
C ALA A 284 -37.81 11.95 5.49
N PRO A 285 -38.28 11.72 4.24
CA PRO A 285 -39.54 12.24 3.81
C PRO A 285 -40.62 11.84 4.80
N LYS A 286 -41.39 12.81 5.30
CA LYS A 286 -42.56 12.50 6.16
C LYS A 286 -43.47 11.58 5.36
N ALA A 287 -43.75 10.39 5.88
CA ALA A 287 -44.74 9.50 5.31
C ALA A 287 -46.09 10.27 5.20
N LYS A 288 -46.62 10.36 3.97
CA LYS A 288 -47.92 10.95 3.72
C LYS A 288 -49.01 9.93 4.06
#